data_717f64c2dc3369c41b28ac43b1325668
#
_entry.id   717f64c2dc3369c41b28ac43b1325668
#
_cell.length_a   1.000
_cell.length_b   1.000
_cell.length_c   1.000
_cell.angle_alpha   90.00
_cell.angle_beta   90.00
_cell.angle_gamma   90.00
#
_symmetry.space_group_name_H-M   'P 1'
#
loop_
_entity.id
_entity.type
_entity.pdbx_description
1 polymer ?
#
loop_
_entity_poly.entity_id
_entity_poly.type
_entity_poly.pdbx_seq_one_letter_code
_entity_poly.pdbx_strand_id
1 'polypeptide(L)'
;ADAATAGVRKLVRLAIEKNIRLSLMPYPKHVLHYEAERRCEGIEARWNELWKIAAVVEQEARGKAGPVEVWDFHGYRDANAERVHAGKAMRERWWQDNGHFNHEVGAAAFDSIFSAGRAYGHRVDTRNFDGLVEAVERERSDFLARNPWVEPELYELARLVGAGW
;
A
#
# COMPACT_ATOMS: atom_id res chain seq x y z
N ALA A 1 -20.06 5.60 -11.10
CA ALA A 1 -19.09 5.66 -10.00
C ALA A 1 -19.60 4.74 -8.90
N ASP A 2 -18.76 3.84 -8.40
CA ASP A 2 -19.12 2.99 -7.27
C ASP A 2 -19.23 3.81 -5.96
N ALA A 3 -19.84 3.25 -4.93
CA ALA A 3 -20.10 3.97 -3.68
C ALA A 3 -18.80 4.43 -2.98
N ALA A 4 -17.73 3.64 -3.09
CA ALA A 4 -16.42 3.96 -2.50
C ALA A 4 -15.81 5.20 -3.17
N THR A 5 -15.78 5.23 -4.49
CA THR A 5 -15.30 6.37 -5.27
C THR A 5 -16.12 7.65 -4.98
N ALA A 6 -17.43 7.53 -4.76
CA ALA A 6 -18.29 8.66 -4.41
C ALA A 6 -17.93 9.25 -3.03
N GLY A 7 -17.61 8.40 -2.05
CA GLY A 7 -17.14 8.83 -0.72
C GLY A 7 -15.82 9.60 -0.80
N VAL A 8 -14.83 9.03 -1.50
CA VAL A 8 -13.52 9.68 -1.72
C VAL A 8 -13.72 11.04 -2.39
N ARG A 9 -14.55 11.12 -3.43
CA ARG A 9 -14.85 12.38 -4.14
C ARG A 9 -15.37 13.48 -3.21
N LYS A 10 -16.28 13.14 -2.30
CA LYS A 10 -16.81 14.10 -1.30
C LYS A 10 -15.72 14.61 -0.38
N LEU A 11 -14.85 13.73 0.13
CA LEU A 11 -13.74 14.12 0.98
C LEU A 11 -12.75 15.04 0.26
N VAL A 12 -12.39 14.69 -0.98
CA VAL A 12 -11.47 15.49 -1.81
C VAL A 12 -12.03 16.90 -2.06
N ARG A 13 -13.31 16.98 -2.44
CA ARG A 13 -13.98 18.29 -2.64
C ARG A 13 -13.96 19.15 -1.38
N LEU A 14 -14.31 18.55 -0.24
CA LEU A 14 -14.31 19.25 1.04
C LEU A 14 -12.90 19.75 1.41
N ALA A 15 -11.88 18.90 1.21
CA ALA A 15 -10.50 19.27 1.48
C ALA A 15 -10.05 20.46 0.60
N ILE A 16 -10.39 20.42 -0.70
CA ILE A 16 -10.09 21.51 -1.63
C ILE A 16 -10.84 22.80 -1.23
N GLU A 17 -12.14 22.70 -0.97
CA GLU A 17 -13.00 23.85 -0.60
C GLU A 17 -12.51 24.54 0.68
N LYS A 18 -12.13 23.75 1.68
CA LYS A 18 -11.66 24.23 2.99
C LYS A 18 -10.17 24.47 3.06
N ASN A 19 -9.43 24.22 1.97
CA ASN A 19 -7.97 24.27 1.93
C ASN A 19 -7.31 23.43 3.04
N ILE A 20 -7.83 22.21 3.26
CA ILE A 20 -7.32 21.26 4.25
C ILE A 20 -6.35 20.32 3.55
N ARG A 21 -5.13 20.20 4.08
CA ARG A 21 -4.18 19.18 3.60
C ARG A 21 -4.72 17.79 3.95
N LEU A 22 -4.94 16.98 2.93
CA LEU A 22 -5.46 15.62 3.03
C LEU A 22 -4.51 14.65 2.32
N SER A 23 -4.03 13.67 3.04
CA SER A 23 -3.25 12.56 2.48
C SER A 23 -4.09 11.30 2.52
N LEU A 24 -4.39 10.76 1.35
CA LEU A 24 -5.10 9.49 1.17
C LEU A 24 -4.06 8.38 1.00
N MET A 25 -4.21 7.32 1.75
CA MET A 25 -3.32 6.16 1.62
C MET A 25 -4.07 4.85 1.88
N PRO A 26 -3.86 3.81 1.07
CA PRO A 26 -4.21 2.47 1.47
C PRO A 26 -3.41 2.05 2.70
N TYR A 27 -4.02 1.20 3.52
CA TYR A 27 -3.33 0.64 4.69
C TYR A 27 -2.07 -0.14 4.25
N PRO A 28 -0.88 0.18 4.80
CA PRO A 28 0.33 -0.59 4.53
C PRO A 28 0.13 -2.05 4.92
N LYS A 29 0.55 -2.96 4.07
CA LYS A 29 0.44 -4.40 4.31
C LYS A 29 1.81 -5.05 4.29
N HIS A 30 1.92 -6.17 4.98
CA HIS A 30 3.09 -7.04 4.91
C HIS A 30 3.17 -7.75 3.55
N VAL A 31 4.38 -8.09 3.08
CA VAL A 31 4.58 -8.78 1.79
C VAL A 31 3.80 -10.10 1.68
N LEU A 32 3.61 -10.83 2.76
CA LEU A 32 2.80 -12.04 2.75
C LEU A 32 1.35 -11.77 2.37
N HIS A 33 0.78 -10.63 2.78
CA HIS A 33 -0.56 -10.23 2.35
C HIS A 33 -0.61 -9.90 0.86
N TYR A 34 0.39 -9.17 0.34
CA TYR A 34 0.45 -8.85 -1.09
C TYR A 34 0.57 -10.10 -1.96
N GLU A 35 1.40 -11.05 -1.56
CA GLU A 35 1.54 -12.32 -2.26
C GLU A 35 0.28 -13.19 -2.16
N ALA A 36 -0.41 -13.17 -1.02
CA ALA A 36 -1.70 -13.85 -0.86
C ALA A 36 -2.80 -13.21 -1.74
N GLU A 37 -2.95 -11.89 -1.72
CA GLU A 37 -3.88 -11.16 -2.60
C GLU A 37 -3.63 -11.49 -4.07
N ARG A 38 -2.37 -11.48 -4.48
CA ARG A 38 -1.97 -11.79 -5.87
C ARG A 38 -2.39 -13.19 -6.31
N ARG A 39 -2.35 -14.16 -5.40
CA ARG A 39 -2.74 -15.54 -5.70
C ARG A 39 -4.26 -15.76 -5.70
N CYS A 40 -4.97 -15.07 -4.81
CA CYS A 40 -6.41 -15.27 -4.64
C CYS A 40 -7.25 -14.40 -5.56
N GLU A 41 -6.95 -13.12 -5.64
CA GLU A 41 -7.82 -12.10 -6.25
C GLU A 41 -7.19 -11.43 -7.47
N GLY A 42 -5.90 -11.61 -7.66
CA GLY A 42 -5.12 -10.83 -8.61
C GLY A 42 -4.77 -9.44 -8.08
N ILE A 43 -3.56 -9.01 -8.36
CA ILE A 43 -3.07 -7.69 -7.92
C ILE A 43 -3.69 -6.53 -8.70
N GLU A 44 -4.26 -6.82 -9.85
CA GLU A 44 -4.88 -5.85 -10.76
C GLU A 44 -6.05 -5.10 -10.11
N ALA A 45 -6.83 -5.78 -9.27
CA ALA A 45 -7.94 -5.16 -8.54
C ALA A 45 -7.43 -4.03 -7.64
N ARG A 46 -6.33 -4.27 -6.91
CA ARG A 46 -5.68 -3.28 -6.06
C ARG A 46 -5.15 -2.09 -6.87
N TRP A 47 -4.43 -2.35 -7.96
CA TRP A 47 -3.90 -1.30 -8.82
C TRP A 47 -5.02 -0.46 -9.42
N ASN A 48 -6.10 -1.09 -9.85
CA ASN A 48 -7.26 -0.40 -10.40
C ASN A 48 -7.95 0.50 -9.35
N GLU A 49 -8.06 0.06 -8.10
CA GLU A 49 -8.60 0.90 -7.03
C GLU A 49 -7.71 2.10 -6.72
N LEU A 50 -6.41 1.90 -6.61
CA LEU A 50 -5.47 2.99 -6.37
C LEU A 50 -5.48 4.01 -7.52
N TRP A 51 -5.50 3.53 -8.76
CA TRP A 51 -5.63 4.39 -9.93
C TRP A 51 -6.93 5.22 -9.92
N LYS A 52 -8.06 4.61 -9.57
CA LYS A 52 -9.34 5.32 -9.44
C LYS A 52 -9.28 6.42 -8.40
N ILE A 53 -8.63 6.19 -7.27
CA ILE A 53 -8.45 7.20 -6.22
C ILE A 53 -7.61 8.37 -6.76
N ALA A 54 -6.47 8.09 -7.39
CA ALA A 54 -5.61 9.09 -8.00
C ALA A 54 -6.36 9.91 -9.07
N ALA A 55 -7.11 9.23 -9.94
CA ALA A 55 -7.92 9.88 -10.97
C ALA A 55 -9.02 10.80 -10.39
N VAL A 56 -9.66 10.39 -9.28
CA VAL A 56 -10.63 11.24 -8.58
C VAL A 56 -9.96 12.51 -8.06
N VAL A 57 -8.79 12.39 -7.43
CA VAL A 57 -8.05 13.56 -6.91
C VAL A 57 -7.70 14.51 -8.04
N GLU A 58 -7.16 14.02 -9.15
CA GLU A 58 -6.82 14.86 -10.31
C GLU A 58 -8.05 15.54 -10.93
N GLN A 59 -9.14 14.79 -11.09
CA GLN A 59 -10.40 15.35 -11.64
C GLN A 59 -10.94 16.49 -10.78
N GLU A 60 -10.96 16.31 -9.46
CA GLU A 60 -11.47 17.35 -8.56
C GLU A 60 -10.50 18.54 -8.42
N ALA A 61 -9.20 18.29 -8.45
CA ALA A 61 -8.18 19.35 -8.46
C ALA A 61 -8.14 20.12 -9.80
N ARG A 62 -8.79 19.61 -10.86
CA ARG A 62 -8.82 20.21 -12.20
C ARG A 62 -7.43 20.56 -12.74
N GLY A 63 -6.47 19.67 -12.51
CA GLY A 63 -5.08 19.84 -12.97
C GLY A 63 -4.28 20.90 -12.21
N LYS A 64 -4.80 21.48 -11.14
CA LYS A 64 -4.07 22.39 -10.26
C LYS A 64 -3.44 21.61 -9.11
N ALA A 65 -2.29 22.08 -8.64
CA ALA A 65 -1.74 21.57 -7.39
C ALA A 65 -2.76 21.88 -6.26
N GLY A 66 -3.22 20.82 -5.61
CA GLY A 66 -4.22 20.93 -4.55
C GLY A 66 -3.68 20.45 -3.21
N PRO A 67 -4.44 20.64 -2.12
CA PRO A 67 -4.05 20.21 -0.79
C PRO A 67 -4.20 18.70 -0.59
N VAL A 68 -4.59 17.95 -1.63
CA VAL A 68 -4.86 16.51 -1.54
C VAL A 68 -3.79 15.72 -2.26
N GLU A 69 -3.25 14.71 -1.58
CA GLU A 69 -2.21 13.82 -2.08
C GLU A 69 -2.66 12.37 -1.92
N VAL A 70 -2.24 11.53 -2.85
CA VAL A 70 -2.40 10.07 -2.74
C VAL A 70 -1.01 9.46 -2.54
N TRP A 71 -0.92 8.55 -1.57
CA TRP A 71 0.31 7.84 -1.25
C TRP A 71 0.06 6.34 -1.32
N ASP A 72 1.03 5.60 -1.82
CA ASP A 72 1.07 4.15 -1.76
C ASP A 72 2.28 3.69 -0.94
N PHE A 73 2.03 2.80 0.01
CA PHE A 73 3.04 2.17 0.86
C PHE A 73 3.22 0.69 0.54
N HIS A 74 2.73 0.28 -0.62
CA HIS A 74 2.96 -1.04 -1.16
C HIS A 74 4.40 -1.17 -1.65
N GLY A 75 5.04 -2.30 -1.36
CA GLY A 75 6.40 -2.58 -1.81
C GLY A 75 7.02 -3.77 -1.10
N TYR A 76 8.23 -4.09 -1.52
CA TYR A 76 9.03 -5.21 -1.02
C TYR A 76 10.28 -4.73 -0.29
N ARG A 77 10.14 -3.61 0.43
CA ARG A 77 11.20 -2.97 1.22
C ARG A 77 11.19 -3.52 2.64
N ASP A 78 12.26 -3.26 3.38
CA ASP A 78 12.45 -3.76 4.75
C ASP A 78 11.22 -3.54 5.65
N ALA A 79 10.58 -2.37 5.55
CA ALA A 79 9.41 -2.05 6.34
C ALA A 79 8.15 -2.88 6.01
N ASN A 80 8.06 -3.46 4.80
CA ASN A 80 6.96 -4.35 4.40
C ASN A 80 7.34 -5.83 4.48
N ALA A 81 8.64 -6.11 4.48
CA ALA A 81 9.23 -7.41 4.16
C ALA A 81 10.02 -8.02 5.31
N GLU A 82 9.82 -7.53 6.54
CA GLU A 82 10.39 -8.14 7.72
C GLU A 82 9.91 -9.60 7.83
N ARG A 83 10.84 -10.53 8.12
CA ARG A 83 10.46 -11.92 8.22
C ARG A 83 9.57 -12.14 9.44
N VAL A 84 8.33 -12.51 9.20
CA VAL A 84 7.37 -12.91 10.21
C VAL A 84 6.98 -14.38 10.01
N HIS A 85 6.55 -15.05 11.06
CA HIS A 85 6.04 -16.41 10.96
C HIS A 85 4.52 -16.42 11.01
N ALA A 86 3.91 -17.04 10.02
CA ALA A 86 2.45 -17.12 9.92
C ALA A 86 1.83 -17.70 11.21
N GLY A 87 0.79 -17.04 11.71
CA GLY A 87 0.05 -17.46 12.90
C GLY A 87 0.79 -17.28 14.24
N LYS A 88 1.95 -16.65 14.27
CA LYS A 88 2.66 -16.34 15.52
C LYS A 88 2.68 -14.83 15.75
N ALA A 89 2.28 -14.41 16.95
CA ALA A 89 2.53 -13.05 17.40
C ALA A 89 4.04 -12.86 17.61
N MET A 90 4.60 -11.83 17.02
CA MET A 90 6.01 -11.52 17.07
C MET A 90 6.20 -10.09 17.58
N ARG A 91 7.33 -9.86 18.27
CA ARG A 91 7.77 -8.51 18.65
C ARG A 91 8.91 -8.08 17.74
N GLU A 92 8.61 -8.07 16.46
CA GLU A 92 9.57 -7.61 15.47
C GLU A 92 9.54 -6.07 15.39
N ARG A 93 10.50 -5.52 14.67
CA ARG A 93 10.66 -4.07 14.58
C ARG A 93 9.49 -3.39 13.88
N TRP A 94 9.04 -3.95 12.78
CA TRP A 94 8.06 -3.33 11.88
C TRP A 94 6.66 -3.92 12.03
N TRP A 95 6.56 -5.21 12.38
CA TRP A 95 5.32 -5.96 12.40
C TRP A 95 5.09 -6.68 13.73
N GLN A 96 3.84 -6.68 14.20
CA GLN A 96 3.41 -7.50 15.33
C GLN A 96 3.03 -8.91 14.88
N ASP A 97 2.45 -9.00 13.70
CA ASP A 97 2.11 -10.21 12.99
C ASP A 97 2.03 -9.88 11.49
N ASN A 98 1.58 -10.81 10.66
CA ASN A 98 1.45 -10.60 9.23
C ASN A 98 0.33 -9.62 8.80
N GLY A 99 -0.48 -9.13 9.72
CA GLY A 99 -1.59 -8.20 9.45
C GLY A 99 -1.48 -6.84 10.16
N HIS A 100 -0.70 -6.78 11.25
CA HIS A 100 -0.62 -5.59 12.10
C HIS A 100 0.81 -5.07 12.20
N PHE A 101 1.01 -3.85 11.76
CA PHE A 101 2.30 -3.19 11.86
C PHE A 101 2.50 -2.49 13.21
N ASN A 102 3.77 -2.29 13.59
CA ASN A 102 4.19 -1.52 14.74
C ASN A 102 4.16 -0.02 14.45
N HIS A 103 4.39 0.78 15.47
CA HIS A 103 4.44 2.24 15.36
C HIS A 103 5.55 2.72 14.42
N GLU A 104 6.63 1.97 14.22
CA GLU A 104 7.73 2.33 13.32
C GLU A 104 7.28 2.39 11.84
N VAL A 105 6.41 1.49 11.39
CA VAL A 105 5.82 1.58 10.03
C VAL A 105 4.96 2.83 9.92
N GLY A 106 4.14 3.10 10.94
CA GLY A 106 3.34 4.31 11.00
C GLY A 106 4.20 5.56 10.97
N ALA A 107 5.26 5.63 11.77
CA ALA A 107 6.20 6.75 11.80
C ALA A 107 6.88 6.94 10.44
N ALA A 108 7.36 5.87 9.80
CA ALA A 108 7.98 5.93 8.47
C ALA A 108 7.00 6.45 7.39
N ALA A 109 5.72 6.05 7.47
CA ALA A 109 4.68 6.56 6.58
C ALA A 109 4.42 8.06 6.82
N PHE A 110 4.30 8.47 8.08
CA PHE A 110 4.14 9.89 8.44
C PHE A 110 5.34 10.73 7.99
N ASP A 111 6.56 10.26 8.21
CA ASP A 111 7.78 10.94 7.76
C ASP A 111 7.80 11.09 6.24
N SER A 112 7.34 10.10 5.48
CA SER A 112 7.24 10.19 4.03
C SER A 112 6.24 11.26 3.57
N ILE A 113 5.11 11.40 4.28
CA ILE A 113 4.05 12.33 3.95
C ILE A 113 4.37 13.77 4.37
N PHE A 114 4.99 13.96 5.53
CA PHE A 114 5.12 15.26 6.16
C PHE A 114 6.54 15.82 6.22
N SER A 115 7.56 14.98 6.01
CA SER A 115 8.96 15.36 6.07
C SER A 115 9.65 15.12 4.73
N ALA A 116 10.65 15.91 4.41
CA ALA A 116 11.50 15.70 3.24
C ALA A 116 12.50 14.53 3.43
N GLY A 117 12.21 13.60 4.34
CA GLY A 117 13.07 12.49 4.72
C GLY A 117 13.10 11.33 3.72
N ARG A 118 13.60 10.18 4.15
CA ARG A 118 13.64 8.96 3.33
C ARG A 118 12.21 8.53 3.00
N ALA A 119 11.87 8.56 1.73
CA ALA A 119 10.57 8.12 1.27
C ALA A 119 10.42 6.60 1.50
N TYR A 120 9.56 6.22 2.44
CA TYR A 120 9.12 4.84 2.60
C TYR A 120 8.11 4.46 1.52
N GLY A 121 7.17 5.38 1.20
CA GLY A 121 6.13 5.19 0.19
C GLY A 121 6.37 5.99 -1.09
N HIS A 122 5.40 5.88 -1.98
CA HIS A 122 5.35 6.60 -3.25
C HIS A 122 4.17 7.56 -3.27
N ARG A 123 4.42 8.80 -3.67
CA ARG A 123 3.33 9.70 -4.06
C ARG A 123 2.78 9.26 -5.41
N VAL A 124 1.46 9.15 -5.51
CA VAL A 124 0.76 8.58 -6.67
C VAL A 124 -0.07 9.64 -7.36
N ASP A 125 0.09 9.74 -8.66
CA ASP A 125 -0.82 10.43 -9.58
C ASP A 125 -1.00 9.58 -10.85
N THR A 126 -1.93 9.96 -11.73
CA THR A 126 -2.22 9.14 -12.93
C THR A 126 -1.06 9.12 -13.92
N ARG A 127 -0.16 10.11 -13.87
CA ARG A 127 0.98 10.22 -14.80
C ARG A 127 2.15 9.31 -14.41
N ASN A 128 2.36 9.08 -13.10
CA ASN A 128 3.44 8.23 -12.62
C ASN A 128 3.00 6.79 -12.33
N PHE A 129 1.72 6.49 -12.52
CA PHE A 129 1.11 5.25 -12.07
C PHE A 129 1.74 4.00 -12.70
N ASP A 130 1.88 3.96 -14.01
CA ASP A 130 2.45 2.80 -14.69
C ASP A 130 3.90 2.55 -14.27
N GLY A 131 4.68 3.61 -14.15
CA GLY A 131 6.05 3.54 -13.65
C GLY A 131 6.15 3.06 -12.19
N LEU A 132 5.15 3.41 -11.35
CA LEU A 132 5.04 2.87 -9.99
C LEU A 132 4.78 1.37 -10.00
N VAL A 133 3.80 0.91 -10.79
CA VAL A 133 3.49 -0.52 -10.91
C VAL A 133 4.72 -1.32 -11.36
N GLU A 134 5.40 -0.86 -12.41
CA GLU A 134 6.62 -1.49 -12.90
C GLU A 134 7.74 -1.51 -11.83
N ALA A 135 7.90 -0.44 -11.06
CA ALA A 135 8.90 -0.38 -10.00
C ALA A 135 8.61 -1.42 -8.90
N VAL A 136 7.36 -1.52 -8.46
CA VAL A 136 6.94 -2.50 -7.45
C VAL A 136 7.10 -3.93 -7.96
N GLU A 137 6.79 -4.21 -9.23
CA GLU A 137 7.01 -5.54 -9.82
C GLU A 137 8.49 -5.93 -9.90
N ARG A 138 9.36 -4.97 -10.19
CA ARG A 138 10.82 -5.20 -10.14
C ARG A 138 11.29 -5.46 -8.71
N GLU A 139 10.88 -4.63 -7.74
CA GLU A 139 11.19 -4.85 -6.31
C GLU A 139 10.74 -6.24 -5.85
N ARG A 140 9.54 -6.67 -6.28
CA ARG A 140 9.01 -8.00 -6.00
C ARG A 140 9.91 -9.12 -6.51
N SER A 141 10.25 -9.07 -7.78
CA SER A 141 11.09 -10.10 -8.42
C SER A 141 12.43 -10.26 -7.71
N ASP A 142 13.08 -9.12 -7.42
CA ASP A 142 14.35 -9.09 -6.73
C ASP A 142 14.24 -9.57 -5.27
N PHE A 143 13.15 -9.24 -4.60
CA PHE A 143 12.89 -9.65 -3.23
C PHE A 143 12.66 -11.17 -3.14
N LEU A 144 11.77 -11.71 -3.96
CA LEU A 144 11.44 -13.15 -3.92
C LEU A 144 12.65 -14.02 -4.27
N ALA A 145 13.48 -13.59 -5.22
CA ALA A 145 14.71 -14.29 -5.56
C ALA A 145 15.69 -14.42 -4.37
N ARG A 146 15.69 -13.43 -3.47
CA ARG A 146 16.57 -13.39 -2.29
C ARG A 146 15.93 -13.93 -1.00
N ASN A 147 14.61 -14.15 -1.00
CA ASN A 147 13.84 -14.48 0.20
C ASN A 147 12.98 -15.74 0.01
N PRO A 148 13.61 -16.93 -0.10
CA PRO A 148 12.89 -18.19 -0.31
C PRO A 148 11.97 -18.59 0.84
N TRP A 149 12.04 -17.89 1.96
CA TRP A 149 11.17 -18.11 3.12
C TRP A 149 9.71 -17.70 2.88
N VAL A 150 9.45 -16.82 1.91
CA VAL A 150 8.11 -16.29 1.63
C VAL A 150 7.15 -17.39 1.24
N GLU A 151 7.57 -18.30 0.40
CA GLU A 151 6.71 -19.39 -0.11
C GLU A 151 6.22 -20.33 0.98
N PRO A 152 7.08 -20.90 1.85
CA PRO A 152 6.62 -21.70 2.99
C PRO A 152 5.68 -20.96 3.94
N GLU A 153 5.94 -19.69 4.23
CA GLU A 153 5.10 -18.91 5.13
C GLU A 153 3.72 -18.60 4.49
N LEU A 154 3.64 -18.45 3.18
CA LEU A 154 2.36 -18.31 2.47
C LEU A 154 1.53 -19.59 2.56
N TYR A 155 2.12 -20.75 2.34
CA TYR A 155 1.41 -22.01 2.50
C TYR A 155 0.90 -22.22 3.93
N GLU A 156 1.68 -21.86 4.92
CA GLU A 156 1.25 -21.94 6.31
C GLU A 156 0.11 -20.96 6.61
N LEU A 157 0.17 -19.73 6.07
CA LEU A 157 -0.90 -18.76 6.19
C LEU A 157 -2.20 -19.28 5.57
N ALA A 158 -2.12 -19.85 4.36
CA ALA A 158 -3.27 -20.44 3.68
C ALA A 158 -3.90 -21.57 4.48
N ARG A 159 -3.07 -22.45 5.03
CA ARG A 159 -3.53 -23.55 5.90
C ARG A 159 -4.27 -23.03 7.14
N LEU A 160 -3.78 -21.97 7.76
CA LEU A 160 -4.39 -21.39 8.97
C LEU A 160 -5.76 -20.75 8.70
N VAL A 161 -5.94 -20.16 7.52
CA VAL A 161 -7.23 -19.52 7.14
C VAL A 161 -8.17 -20.46 6.39
N GLY A 162 -7.78 -21.74 6.20
CA GLY A 162 -8.60 -22.71 5.50
C GLY A 162 -8.72 -22.48 4.00
N ALA A 163 -7.81 -21.69 3.41
CA ALA A 163 -7.77 -21.47 1.97
C ALA A 163 -7.04 -22.64 1.29
N GLY A 164 -7.71 -23.29 0.33
CA GLY A 164 -7.04 -24.23 -0.58
C GLY A 164 -6.29 -23.47 -1.66
N TRP A 165 -4.99 -23.72 -1.77
CA TRP A 165 -4.11 -23.15 -2.82
C TRP A 165 -3.71 -24.26 -3.78
#